data_e4ad13070d22ca6f67ad8e92190d0f95
#
_entry.id   e4ad13070d22ca6f67ad8e92190d0f95
#
_cell.length_a   1.000
_cell.length_b   1.000
_cell.length_c   1.000
_cell.angle_alpha   90.00
_cell.angle_beta   90.00
_cell.angle_gamma   90.00
#
_symmetry.space_group_name_H-M   'P 1'
#
loop_
_entity.id
_entity.type
_entity.pdbx_description
1 polymer ?
#
loop_
_entity_poly.entity_id
_entity_poly.type
_entity_poly.pdbx_seq_one_letter_code
_entity_poly.pdbx_strand_id
1 'polypeptide(L)'
;RLIIILNDNAMSISKNVGSVAKYLANIRNSENYVKTKKAVERKLQKTPVIGAPVAKMIKSSKDALRDTVFRSATIFEDFGFVYLGPVDGHNLEDLEEVLQAAKAYECPVFVHIHTKKGKGYLPSEKNPGEFHGISRFNVETGNPEISGKDTYSDIFGKELVRLAKKDASICAITAAM
;
A
#
# COMPACT_ATOMS: atom_id res chain seq x y z
N ARG A 1 9.29 -15.24 15.50
CA ARG A 1 9.73 -14.35 14.43
C ARG A 1 8.53 -14.03 13.53
N LEU A 2 8.18 -12.76 13.35
CA LEU A 2 7.01 -12.30 12.64
C LEU A 2 7.42 -11.31 11.54
N ILE A 3 6.95 -11.51 10.32
CA ILE A 3 7.07 -10.54 9.22
C ILE A 3 5.64 -10.16 8.83
N ILE A 4 5.29 -8.87 8.96
CA ILE A 4 4.02 -8.31 8.54
C ILE A 4 4.24 -7.58 7.23
N ILE A 5 3.43 -7.86 6.22
CA ILE A 5 3.48 -7.18 4.92
C ILE A 5 2.24 -6.30 4.79
N LEU A 6 2.44 -4.99 4.72
CA LEU A 6 1.39 -4.04 4.38
C LEU A 6 1.41 -3.77 2.89
N ASN A 7 0.36 -4.22 2.19
CA ASN A 7 0.13 -3.83 0.80
C ASN A 7 -0.71 -2.54 0.75
N ASP A 8 -0.03 -1.41 0.60
CA ASP A 8 -0.66 -0.09 0.48
C ASP A 8 -0.90 0.27 -0.99
N ASN A 9 -2.13 0.18 -1.45
CA ASN A 9 -2.55 0.68 -2.76
C ASN A 9 -3.37 1.99 -2.67
N ALA A 10 -3.38 2.64 -1.51
CA ALA A 10 -4.13 3.86 -1.21
C ALA A 10 -5.65 3.74 -1.39
N MET A 11 -6.17 2.53 -1.50
CA MET A 11 -7.59 2.27 -1.74
C MET A 11 -8.14 1.14 -0.87
N SER A 12 -9.42 1.27 -0.56
CA SER A 12 -10.31 0.17 -0.17
C SER A 12 -11.21 -0.14 -1.37
N ILE A 13 -12.53 -0.13 -1.22
CA ILE A 13 -13.48 -0.11 -2.36
C ILE A 13 -13.38 1.25 -3.07
N SER A 14 -13.26 2.33 -2.29
CA SER A 14 -12.99 3.70 -2.75
C SER A 14 -11.63 4.20 -2.26
N LYS A 15 -11.26 5.44 -2.62
CA LYS A 15 -10.05 6.07 -2.10
C LYS A 15 -10.08 6.16 -0.57
N ASN A 16 -9.01 5.76 0.07
CA ASN A 16 -8.88 5.86 1.52
C ASN A 16 -8.89 7.32 1.98
N VAL A 17 -9.62 7.59 3.06
CA VAL A 17 -9.72 8.90 3.71
C VAL A 17 -9.35 8.78 5.20
N GLY A 18 -9.07 9.92 5.84
CA GLY A 18 -8.76 9.97 7.27
C GLY A 18 -7.28 10.10 7.60
N SER A 19 -6.97 10.09 8.90
CA SER A 19 -5.62 10.35 9.42
C SER A 19 -4.61 9.27 9.08
N VAL A 20 -4.99 8.00 9.13
CA VAL A 20 -4.12 6.87 8.77
C VAL A 20 -3.75 6.91 7.29
N ALA A 21 -4.73 7.20 6.41
CA ALA A 21 -4.46 7.34 4.99
C ALA A 21 -3.52 8.51 4.69
N LYS A 22 -3.69 9.65 5.37
CA LYS A 22 -2.79 10.80 5.28
C LYS A 22 -1.38 10.46 5.79
N TYR A 23 -1.28 9.74 6.88
CA TYR A 23 -0.01 9.29 7.45
C TYR A 23 0.75 8.40 6.48
N LEU A 24 0.13 7.35 5.93
CA LEU A 24 0.73 6.46 4.94
C LEU A 24 1.12 7.21 3.66
N ALA A 25 0.29 8.17 3.20
CA ALA A 25 0.60 9.02 2.07
C ALA A 25 1.84 9.90 2.33
N ASN A 26 2.01 10.42 3.53
CA ASN A 26 3.18 11.22 3.91
C ASN A 26 4.46 10.36 3.91
N ILE A 27 4.41 9.14 4.41
CA ILE A 27 5.55 8.20 4.35
C ILE A 27 5.90 7.93 2.88
N ARG A 28 4.92 7.59 2.06
CA ARG A 28 5.10 7.27 0.65
C ARG A 28 5.68 8.42 -0.18
N ASN A 29 5.28 9.65 0.12
CA ASN A 29 5.68 10.86 -0.60
C ASN A 29 6.91 11.56 0.00
N SER A 30 7.53 11.00 1.05
CA SER A 30 8.69 11.66 1.65
C SER A 30 9.87 11.61 0.68
N GLU A 31 10.25 12.78 0.14
CA GLU A 31 11.40 12.94 -0.75
C GLU A 31 12.71 12.46 -0.12
N ASN A 32 12.84 12.54 1.18
CA ASN A 32 14.01 12.10 1.92
C ASN A 32 14.23 10.60 1.77
N TYR A 33 13.17 9.81 1.72
CA TYR A 33 13.27 8.36 1.51
C TYR A 33 13.89 8.03 0.14
N VAL A 34 13.38 8.63 -0.94
CA VAL A 34 13.87 8.39 -2.31
C VAL A 34 15.32 8.87 -2.48
N LYS A 35 15.67 10.02 -1.90
CA LYS A 35 17.04 10.57 -1.94
C LYS A 35 18.03 9.72 -1.16
N THR A 36 17.62 9.19 -0.01
CA THR A 36 18.47 8.36 0.86
C THR A 36 18.70 6.97 0.28
N LYS A 37 17.65 6.33 -0.29
CA LYS A 37 17.80 5.06 -1.01
C LYS A 37 18.89 5.18 -2.10
N LYS A 38 18.78 6.17 -2.99
CA LYS A 38 19.78 6.42 -4.06
C LYS A 38 21.18 6.77 -3.54
N ALA A 39 21.31 7.38 -2.37
CA ALA A 39 22.60 7.72 -1.76
C ALA A 39 23.28 6.48 -1.13
N VAL A 40 22.49 5.59 -0.51
CA VAL A 40 22.97 4.33 0.08
C VAL A 40 23.38 3.35 -1.03
N GLU A 41 22.56 3.19 -2.06
CA GLU A 41 22.89 2.35 -3.23
C GLU A 41 24.18 2.80 -3.91
N ARG A 42 24.37 4.11 -4.14
CA ARG A 42 25.61 4.65 -4.70
C ARG A 42 26.84 4.43 -3.83
N LYS A 43 26.70 4.45 -2.50
CA LYS A 43 27.82 4.17 -1.58
C LYS A 43 28.15 2.69 -1.51
N LEU A 44 27.15 1.81 -1.52
CA LEU A 44 27.34 0.34 -1.53
C LEU A 44 28.02 -0.13 -2.82
N GLN A 45 27.66 0.42 -3.98
CA GLN A 45 28.29 0.08 -5.26
C GLN A 45 29.74 0.56 -5.40
N LYS A 46 30.19 1.52 -4.59
CA LYS A 46 31.55 2.08 -4.65
C LYS A 46 32.53 1.49 -3.62
N THR A 47 32.11 0.55 -2.76
CA THR A 47 32.98 -0.02 -1.73
C THR A 47 33.33 -1.46 -2.10
N PRO A 48 34.59 -1.78 -2.45
CA PRO A 48 34.99 -3.16 -2.66
C PRO A 48 34.90 -3.94 -1.36
N VAL A 49 34.40 -5.18 -1.49
CA VAL A 49 34.13 -6.13 -0.40
C VAL A 49 35.41 -6.42 0.39
N ILE A 50 35.49 -5.95 1.63
CA ILE A 50 36.51 -6.37 2.59
C ILE A 50 35.83 -6.61 3.95
N GLY A 51 35.75 -7.87 4.34
CA GLY A 51 35.80 -8.50 5.66
C GLY A 51 34.91 -8.01 6.83
N ALA A 52 34.75 -8.87 7.80
CA ALA A 52 33.93 -8.80 9.01
C ALA A 52 33.89 -7.47 9.86
N PRO A 53 34.85 -6.55 9.85
CA PRO A 53 34.72 -5.26 10.54
C PRO A 53 33.69 -4.31 9.88
N VAL A 54 33.39 -4.51 8.61
CA VAL A 54 32.42 -3.67 7.86
C VAL A 54 30.98 -3.90 8.33
N ALA A 55 30.61 -5.08 8.78
CA ALA A 55 29.27 -5.37 9.32
C ALA A 55 28.97 -4.56 10.59
N LYS A 56 29.96 -4.34 11.45
CA LYS A 56 29.85 -3.54 12.67
C LYS A 56 29.77 -2.04 12.37
N MET A 57 30.50 -1.61 11.34
CA MET A 57 30.53 -0.22 10.85
C MET A 57 29.25 0.13 10.06
N ILE A 58 28.68 -0.85 9.33
CA ILE A 58 27.38 -0.73 8.66
C ILE A 58 26.24 -0.63 9.69
N LYS A 59 26.32 -1.35 10.81
CA LYS A 59 25.34 -1.27 11.88
C LYS A 59 25.34 0.13 12.54
N SER A 60 26.51 0.65 12.90
CA SER A 60 26.64 1.98 13.51
C SER A 60 26.35 3.14 12.54
N SER A 61 26.68 2.99 11.24
CA SER A 61 26.33 4.00 10.25
C SER A 61 24.85 3.92 9.80
N LYS A 62 24.22 2.74 9.88
CA LYS A 62 22.75 2.62 9.73
C LYS A 62 22.01 3.28 10.88
N ASP A 63 22.48 3.13 12.11
CA ASP A 63 21.87 3.76 13.28
C ASP A 63 22.06 5.30 13.22
N ALA A 64 23.24 5.79 12.85
CA ALA A 64 23.51 7.22 12.68
C ALA A 64 22.76 7.85 11.48
N LEU A 65 22.57 7.12 10.38
CA LEU A 65 21.76 7.53 9.24
C LEU A 65 20.25 7.49 9.58
N ARG A 66 19.84 6.52 10.38
CA ARG A 66 18.48 6.41 10.90
C ARG A 66 18.11 7.64 11.73
N ASP A 67 18.97 8.05 12.66
CA ASP A 67 18.72 9.19 13.55
C ASP A 67 18.77 10.55 12.82
N THR A 68 19.51 10.64 11.71
CA THR A 68 19.66 11.92 10.98
C THR A 68 18.63 12.08 9.87
N VAL A 69 18.15 11.00 9.26
CA VAL A 69 17.25 11.01 8.10
C VAL A 69 15.80 10.70 8.47
N PHE A 70 15.59 9.91 9.52
CA PHE A 70 14.27 9.53 10.02
C PHE A 70 13.98 10.21 11.37
N ARG A 71 13.88 11.53 11.37
CA ARG A 71 13.37 12.29 12.51
C ARG A 71 11.87 12.03 12.81
N SER A 72 11.27 11.11 12.10
CA SER A 72 9.92 10.61 12.38
C SER A 72 10.02 9.09 12.43
N ALA A 73 10.26 8.54 13.63
CA ALA A 73 9.96 7.13 13.87
C ALA A 73 8.55 6.86 13.34
N THR A 74 8.39 5.82 12.54
CA THR A 74 7.05 5.45 12.10
C THR A 74 6.30 4.88 13.29
N ILE A 75 4.98 5.01 13.31
CA ILE A 75 4.14 4.39 14.34
C ILE A 75 4.44 2.89 14.49
N PHE A 76 4.90 2.23 13.46
CA PHE A 76 5.28 0.83 13.47
C PHE A 76 6.57 0.58 14.27
N GLU A 77 7.52 1.50 14.21
CA GLU A 77 8.75 1.45 15.01
C GLU A 77 8.45 1.71 16.49
N ASP A 78 7.49 2.60 16.79
CA ASP A 78 7.01 2.83 18.15
C ASP A 78 6.36 1.56 18.75
N PHE A 79 5.77 0.69 17.91
CA PHE A 79 5.28 -0.63 18.31
C PHE A 79 6.37 -1.72 18.38
N GLY A 80 7.64 -1.37 18.21
CA GLY A 80 8.76 -2.29 18.31
C GLY A 80 9.05 -3.12 17.06
N PHE A 81 8.49 -2.74 15.91
CA PHE A 81 8.83 -3.36 14.63
C PHE A 81 10.06 -2.71 14.00
N VAL A 82 10.85 -3.49 13.28
CA VAL A 82 11.74 -2.91 12.26
C VAL A 82 10.91 -2.59 11.03
N TYR A 83 10.89 -1.32 10.64
CA TYR A 83 10.17 -0.88 9.45
C TYR A 83 11.06 -0.90 8.22
N LEU A 84 10.61 -1.60 7.16
CA LEU A 84 11.26 -1.66 5.86
C LEU A 84 10.28 -1.16 4.78
N GLY A 85 10.71 -0.22 3.99
CA GLY A 85 9.90 0.34 2.92
C GLY A 85 9.71 1.86 3.00
N PRO A 86 8.77 2.43 2.24
CA PRO A 86 7.94 1.75 1.25
C PRO A 86 8.75 1.32 0.00
N VAL A 87 8.45 0.13 -0.52
CA VAL A 87 9.03 -0.39 -1.77
C VAL A 87 7.95 -0.52 -2.84
N ASP A 88 8.33 -0.43 -4.11
CA ASP A 88 7.42 -0.67 -5.22
C ASP A 88 7.12 -2.17 -5.33
N GLY A 89 5.89 -2.57 -4.99
CA GLY A 89 5.45 -3.97 -5.06
C GLY A 89 5.28 -4.51 -6.49
N HIS A 90 5.42 -3.66 -7.51
CA HIS A 90 5.45 -4.10 -8.92
C HIS A 90 6.88 -4.27 -9.44
N ASN A 91 7.90 -3.89 -8.68
CA ASN A 91 9.29 -4.19 -8.96
C ASN A 91 9.69 -5.46 -8.17
N LEU A 92 9.80 -6.58 -8.87
CA LEU A 92 10.10 -7.88 -8.25
C LEU A 92 11.50 -7.92 -7.65
N GLU A 93 12.48 -7.23 -8.23
CA GLU A 93 13.85 -7.17 -7.71
C GLU A 93 13.88 -6.45 -6.35
N ASP A 94 13.29 -5.25 -6.26
CA ASP A 94 13.17 -4.50 -5.01
C ASP A 94 12.40 -5.30 -3.94
N LEU A 95 11.35 -6.01 -4.36
CA LEU A 95 10.51 -6.82 -3.47
C LEU A 95 11.30 -8.02 -2.91
N GLU A 96 12.04 -8.73 -3.75
CA GLU A 96 12.89 -9.83 -3.32
C GLU A 96 13.95 -9.34 -2.35
N GLU A 97 14.64 -8.24 -2.66
CA GLU A 97 15.68 -7.66 -1.82
C GLU A 97 15.14 -7.32 -0.41
N VAL A 98 13.99 -6.63 -0.33
CA VAL A 98 13.41 -6.26 0.97
C VAL A 98 12.95 -7.47 1.78
N LEU A 99 12.42 -8.51 1.11
CA LEU A 99 12.02 -9.74 1.79
C LEU A 99 13.21 -10.54 2.29
N GLN A 100 14.33 -10.58 1.55
CA GLN A 100 15.57 -11.19 2.01
C GLN A 100 16.15 -10.40 3.20
N ALA A 101 16.12 -9.07 3.15
CA ALA A 101 16.53 -8.24 4.29
C ALA A 101 15.63 -8.51 5.51
N ALA A 102 14.32 -8.61 5.34
CA ALA A 102 13.38 -8.91 6.42
C ALA A 102 13.68 -10.25 7.10
N LYS A 103 14.12 -11.26 6.33
CA LYS A 103 14.51 -12.56 6.87
C LYS A 103 15.79 -12.50 7.74
N ALA A 104 16.62 -11.51 7.58
CA ALA A 104 17.88 -11.40 8.34
C ALA A 104 17.66 -10.86 9.77
N TYR A 105 16.51 -10.25 10.06
CA TYR A 105 16.20 -9.72 11.39
C TYR A 105 15.65 -10.81 12.32
N GLU A 106 16.06 -10.78 13.58
CA GLU A 106 15.56 -11.68 14.64
C GLU A 106 14.32 -11.13 15.37
N CYS A 107 14.05 -9.84 15.22
CA CYS A 107 12.89 -9.14 15.78
C CYS A 107 11.73 -9.09 14.77
N PRO A 108 10.51 -8.68 15.21
CA PRO A 108 9.39 -8.45 14.30
C PRO A 108 9.69 -7.39 13.25
N VAL A 109 9.33 -7.66 11.99
CA VAL A 109 9.57 -6.77 10.86
C VAL A 109 8.25 -6.38 10.21
N PHE A 110 8.13 -5.11 9.85
CA PHE A 110 7.01 -4.55 9.11
C PHE A 110 7.48 -4.11 7.72
N VAL A 111 7.05 -4.80 6.68
CA VAL A 111 7.39 -4.51 5.29
C VAL A 111 6.25 -3.72 4.66
N HIS A 112 6.50 -2.48 4.27
CA HIS A 112 5.52 -1.63 3.59
C HIS A 112 5.74 -1.69 2.08
N ILE A 113 4.76 -2.23 1.37
CA ILE A 113 4.76 -2.39 -0.08
C ILE A 113 3.75 -1.42 -0.68
N HIS A 114 4.17 -0.59 -1.62
CA HIS A 114 3.29 0.28 -2.37
C HIS A 114 2.91 -0.36 -3.71
N THR A 115 1.61 -0.47 -3.97
CA THR A 115 1.10 -1.02 -5.22
C THR A 115 0.07 -0.10 -5.87
N LYS A 116 -0.23 -0.35 -7.14
CA LYS A 116 -1.31 0.29 -7.87
C LYS A 116 -2.41 -0.73 -8.14
N LYS A 117 -3.61 -0.50 -7.60
CA LYS A 117 -4.76 -1.38 -7.83
C LYS A 117 -5.11 -1.43 -9.32
N GLY A 118 -5.25 -2.65 -9.88
CA GLY A 118 -5.54 -2.85 -11.28
C GLY A 118 -4.35 -2.71 -12.23
N LYS A 119 -3.12 -2.66 -11.71
CA LYS A 119 -1.89 -2.52 -12.50
C LYS A 119 -1.80 -3.52 -13.65
N GLY A 120 -1.51 -3.02 -14.84
CA GLY A 120 -1.37 -3.81 -16.07
C GLY A 120 -2.63 -3.84 -16.93
N TYR A 121 -3.78 -3.35 -16.42
CA TYR A 121 -5.00 -3.23 -17.20
C TYR A 121 -5.56 -1.81 -17.10
N LEU A 122 -5.40 -1.02 -18.15
CA LEU A 122 -5.66 0.41 -18.18
C LEU A 122 -7.08 0.81 -17.72
N PRO A 123 -8.17 0.11 -18.12
CA PRO A 123 -9.50 0.41 -17.60
C PRO A 123 -9.59 0.27 -16.08
N SER A 124 -9.02 -0.79 -15.51
CA SER A 124 -8.98 -1.02 -14.07
C SER A 124 -8.10 -0.01 -13.32
N GLU A 125 -7.00 0.42 -13.92
CA GLU A 125 -6.14 1.46 -13.35
C GLU A 125 -6.84 2.82 -13.25
N LYS A 126 -7.73 3.12 -14.22
CA LYS A 126 -8.52 4.36 -14.25
C LYS A 126 -9.72 4.30 -13.28
N ASN A 127 -10.39 3.16 -13.21
CA ASN A 127 -11.62 2.96 -12.43
C ASN A 127 -11.50 1.77 -11.45
N PRO A 128 -10.53 1.77 -10.53
CA PRO A 128 -10.24 0.61 -9.69
C PRO A 128 -11.38 0.22 -8.75
N GLY A 129 -12.32 1.11 -8.47
CA GLY A 129 -13.53 0.82 -7.69
C GLY A 129 -14.51 -0.07 -8.43
N GLU A 130 -14.75 0.20 -9.72
CA GLU A 130 -15.66 -0.58 -10.57
C GLU A 130 -15.14 -2.00 -10.79
N PHE A 131 -13.81 -2.15 -10.92
CA PHE A 131 -13.16 -3.45 -11.10
C PHE A 131 -12.89 -4.20 -9.79
N HIS A 132 -13.32 -3.69 -8.64
CA HIS A 132 -13.13 -4.39 -7.36
C HIS A 132 -13.94 -5.68 -7.24
N GLY A 133 -15.13 -5.71 -7.82
CA GLY A 133 -16.03 -6.87 -7.82
C GLY A 133 -16.84 -6.96 -9.10
N ILE A 134 -16.18 -6.69 -10.24
CA ILE A 134 -16.84 -6.72 -11.54
C ILE A 134 -17.19 -8.17 -11.94
N SER A 135 -18.40 -8.35 -12.46
CA SER A 135 -18.83 -9.61 -13.10
C SER A 135 -18.20 -9.75 -14.47
N ARG A 136 -18.79 -10.52 -15.39
CA ARG A 136 -18.31 -10.62 -16.77
C ARG A 136 -18.24 -9.25 -17.43
N PHE A 137 -17.13 -8.98 -18.13
CA PHE A 137 -16.94 -7.75 -18.86
C PHE A 137 -16.14 -7.99 -20.14
N ASN A 138 -16.28 -7.08 -21.09
CA ASN A 138 -15.49 -7.10 -22.32
C ASN A 138 -14.07 -6.57 -22.02
N VAL A 139 -13.06 -7.41 -22.26
CA VAL A 139 -11.65 -7.10 -21.93
C VAL A 139 -11.10 -5.93 -22.75
N GLU A 140 -11.55 -5.76 -24.00
CA GLU A 140 -11.05 -4.70 -24.87
C GLU A 140 -11.60 -3.32 -24.46
N THR A 141 -12.88 -3.26 -24.06
CA THR A 141 -13.56 -2.00 -23.73
C THR A 141 -13.60 -1.70 -22.23
N GLY A 142 -13.45 -2.73 -21.38
CA GLY A 142 -13.63 -2.64 -19.93
C GLY A 142 -15.10 -2.57 -19.51
N ASN A 143 -16.05 -2.60 -20.43
CA ASN A 143 -17.45 -2.46 -20.12
C ASN A 143 -18.05 -3.76 -19.55
N PRO A 144 -18.86 -3.70 -18.47
CA PRO A 144 -19.52 -4.87 -17.93
C PRO A 144 -20.54 -5.42 -18.94
N GLU A 145 -20.63 -6.74 -19.02
CA GLU A 145 -21.71 -7.44 -19.74
C GLU A 145 -22.96 -7.35 -18.86
N ILE A 146 -23.81 -6.35 -19.14
CA ILE A 146 -25.05 -6.13 -18.37
C ILE A 146 -26.03 -7.23 -18.71
N SER A 147 -26.49 -7.96 -17.70
CA SER A 147 -27.48 -9.04 -17.85
C SER A 147 -28.89 -8.57 -18.19
N GLY A 148 -29.11 -7.28 -18.31
CA GLY A 148 -30.40 -6.66 -18.67
C GLY A 148 -31.53 -6.84 -17.65
N LYS A 149 -31.28 -7.51 -16.53
CA LYS A 149 -32.27 -7.74 -15.46
C LYS A 149 -31.82 -7.03 -14.19
N ASP A 150 -32.73 -6.30 -13.59
CA ASP A 150 -32.54 -5.72 -12.25
C ASP A 150 -32.29 -6.85 -11.24
N THR A 151 -31.26 -6.67 -10.42
CA THR A 151 -30.99 -7.55 -9.26
C THR A 151 -31.94 -7.20 -8.11
N TYR A 152 -32.06 -8.09 -7.13
CA TYR A 152 -32.81 -7.77 -5.90
C TYR A 152 -32.25 -6.50 -5.21
N SER A 153 -30.96 -6.31 -5.21
CA SER A 153 -30.31 -5.11 -4.66
C SER A 153 -30.70 -3.85 -5.41
N ASP A 154 -30.82 -3.90 -6.74
CA ASP A 154 -31.28 -2.77 -7.55
C ASP A 154 -32.73 -2.40 -7.25
N ILE A 155 -33.60 -3.40 -7.19
CA ILE A 155 -35.01 -3.19 -6.87
C ILE A 155 -35.18 -2.63 -5.46
N PHE A 156 -34.51 -3.24 -4.47
CA PHE A 156 -34.55 -2.78 -3.08
C PHE A 156 -34.02 -1.34 -2.94
N GLY A 157 -32.87 -1.04 -3.57
CA GLY A 157 -32.30 0.30 -3.52
C GLY A 157 -33.17 1.36 -4.15
N LYS A 158 -33.82 1.07 -5.31
CA LYS A 158 -34.78 1.97 -5.97
C LYS A 158 -36.00 2.24 -5.08
N GLU A 159 -36.53 1.20 -4.45
CA GLU A 159 -37.71 1.33 -3.58
C GLU A 159 -37.35 2.08 -2.28
N LEU A 160 -36.19 1.80 -1.68
CA LEU A 160 -35.75 2.52 -0.49
C LEU A 160 -35.58 4.02 -0.76
N VAL A 161 -34.98 4.39 -1.89
CA VAL A 161 -34.87 5.81 -2.31
C VAL A 161 -36.26 6.43 -2.51
N ARG A 162 -37.21 5.69 -3.10
CA ARG A 162 -38.59 6.16 -3.31
C ARG A 162 -39.29 6.45 -1.99
N LEU A 163 -39.10 5.58 -0.98
CA LEU A 163 -39.69 5.73 0.35
C LEU A 163 -39.06 6.90 1.11
N ALA A 164 -37.72 6.99 1.12
CA ALA A 164 -36.99 8.07 1.79
C ALA A 164 -37.33 9.47 1.22
N LYS A 165 -37.64 9.56 -0.07
CA LYS A 165 -38.15 10.82 -0.67
C LYS A 165 -39.51 11.24 -0.12
N LYS A 166 -40.31 10.31 0.39
CA LYS A 166 -41.63 10.58 0.96
C LYS A 166 -41.60 10.80 2.46
N ASP A 167 -40.65 10.19 3.13
CA ASP A 167 -40.51 10.24 4.58
C ASP A 167 -39.04 10.48 4.94
N ALA A 168 -38.73 11.69 5.39
CA ALA A 168 -37.40 12.12 5.77
C ALA A 168 -36.85 11.43 7.03
N SER A 169 -37.66 10.66 7.76
CA SER A 169 -37.22 9.86 8.90
C SER A 169 -36.49 8.57 8.46
N ILE A 170 -36.67 8.16 7.21
CA ILE A 170 -36.03 6.95 6.66
C ILE A 170 -34.60 7.26 6.28
N CYS A 171 -33.66 6.58 6.93
CA CYS A 171 -32.25 6.59 6.56
C CYS A 171 -31.72 5.16 6.42
N ALA A 172 -30.67 4.98 5.62
CA ALA A 172 -30.05 3.69 5.44
C ALA A 172 -28.53 3.82 5.52
N ILE A 173 -27.89 2.85 6.16
CA ILE A 173 -26.42 2.73 6.26
C ILE A 173 -26.06 1.34 5.76
N THR A 174 -25.06 1.27 4.88
CA THR A 174 -24.55 -0.01 4.35
C THR A 174 -23.02 -0.05 4.43
N ALA A 175 -22.49 -1.23 4.70
CA ALA A 175 -21.05 -1.50 4.60
C ALA A 175 -20.62 -1.89 3.18
N ALA A 176 -21.51 -1.80 2.20
CA ALA A 176 -21.28 -2.19 0.80
C ALA A 176 -20.88 -3.69 0.62
N MET A 177 -21.42 -4.54 1.48
CA MET A 177 -21.29 -6.00 1.39
C MET A 177 -22.49 -6.61 0.69
#